data_5071df05cb783e67ac9bfb0d776d90fb
#
_entry.id   5071df05cb783e67ac9bfb0d776d90fb
#
_cell.length_a   1.000
_cell.length_b   1.000
_cell.length_c   1.000
_cell.angle_alpha   90.00
_cell.angle_beta   90.00
_cell.angle_gamma   90.00
#
_symmetry.space_group_name_H-M   'P 1'
#
loop_
_entity.id
_entity.type
_entity.pdbx_description
1 polymer ?
#
loop_
_entity_poly.entity_id
_entity_poly.type
_entity_poly.pdbx_seq_one_letter_code
_entity_poly.pdbx_strand_id
1 'polypeptide(L)'
;MKRGWMENFMGGYGSKDRYELANTLNRFRDNSQLAVIGNLNNTNNQGFSEMQGESASSSGNLRTQKGLTTSRSLGVNATHDWKRVKFRSNIQYMGTDRLEDSRTTVDNYLRKDKSITESTGHNRQGNDNLVANAFLEWKMDSVTTLIFRPQYRTAANDRSSNGFQQGWGNDVLLNERESSGTTHSSSYNLTMMLQLSRKLSRMGRNIALKVDYGTNESSTDRTSLSTTHYFKNNAKNVKNQKIEDRMEGYNYRLQLVYVEPLPWFHFLQFRYSYQHRVNNSDRFVYNWNKELELSLIHI
;
A
#
# COMPACT_ATOMS: atom_id res chain seq x y z
N MET A 1 -13.73 -4.64 34.86
CA MET A 1 -14.27 -3.27 34.79
C MET A 1 -15.21 -3.22 33.59
N LYS A 2 -16.49 -2.96 33.80
CA LYS A 2 -17.48 -3.05 32.73
C LYS A 2 -17.61 -1.79 31.87
N ARG A 3 -17.04 -0.65 32.34
CA ARG A 3 -17.05 0.65 31.64
C ARG A 3 -15.83 1.45 32.01
N GLY A 4 -15.19 2.08 31.05
CA GLY A 4 -14.03 2.92 31.27
C GLY A 4 -13.53 3.63 30.03
N TRP A 5 -12.71 4.63 30.25
CA TRP A 5 -11.94 5.32 29.24
C TRP A 5 -10.46 5.17 29.60
N MET A 6 -9.64 5.01 28.59
CA MET A 6 -8.20 5.04 28.73
C MET A 6 -7.64 5.92 27.61
N GLU A 7 -6.86 6.88 27.98
CA GLU A 7 -6.21 7.82 27.06
C GLU A 7 -4.71 7.77 27.28
N ASN A 8 -3.96 7.80 26.21
CA ASN A 8 -2.52 8.02 26.21
C ASN A 8 -2.21 9.13 25.20
N PHE A 9 -1.61 10.20 25.69
CA PHE A 9 -1.17 11.32 24.88
C PHE A 9 0.34 11.47 25.00
N MET A 10 1.01 11.60 23.88
CA MET A 10 2.43 11.89 23.79
C MET A 10 2.62 13.11 22.88
N GLY A 11 3.39 14.08 23.33
CA GLY A 11 3.76 15.25 22.55
C GLY A 11 5.22 15.59 22.78
N GLY A 12 5.95 15.89 21.72
CA GLY A 12 7.34 16.29 21.74
C GLY A 12 7.65 17.35 20.68
N TYR A 13 8.51 18.29 21.05
CA TYR A 13 9.08 19.27 20.13
C TYR A 13 10.59 19.31 20.31
N GLY A 14 11.31 19.24 19.22
CA GLY A 14 12.78 19.15 19.21
C GLY A 14 13.43 20.24 18.38
N SER A 15 14.75 20.20 18.32
CA SER A 15 15.54 21.10 17.48
C SER A 15 15.25 20.90 16.00
N LYS A 16 15.46 21.93 15.16
CA LYS A 16 15.22 21.92 13.71
C LYS A 16 13.75 21.64 13.34
N ASP A 17 12.83 22.24 14.11
CA ASP A 17 11.37 22.13 13.91
C ASP A 17 10.84 20.69 13.88
N ARG A 18 11.47 19.80 14.64
CA ARG A 18 11.01 18.43 14.80
C ARG A 18 9.87 18.38 15.82
N TYR A 19 8.80 17.68 15.45
CA TYR A 19 7.65 17.47 16.33
C TYR A 19 7.13 16.03 16.21
N GLU A 20 6.51 15.61 17.28
CA GLU A 20 5.78 14.35 17.37
C GLU A 20 4.57 14.50 18.28
N LEU A 21 3.41 14.13 17.77
CA LEU A 21 2.14 14.10 18.48
C LEU A 21 1.51 12.73 18.27
N ALA A 22 1.23 12.03 19.35
CA ALA A 22 0.55 10.75 19.30
C ALA A 22 -0.54 10.68 20.36
N ASN A 23 -1.70 10.20 19.98
CA ASN A 23 -2.83 10.03 20.88
C ASN A 23 -3.50 8.69 20.67
N THR A 24 -3.87 8.03 21.78
CA THR A 24 -4.70 6.83 21.77
C THR A 24 -5.81 7.00 22.76
N LEU A 25 -7.05 6.98 22.29
CA LEU A 25 -8.26 7.03 23.09
C LEU A 25 -9.00 5.70 22.97
N ASN A 26 -9.18 5.03 24.11
CA ASN A 26 -9.94 3.77 24.18
C ASN A 26 -11.15 3.97 25.06
N ARG A 27 -12.30 3.53 24.59
CA ARG A 27 -13.55 3.46 25.32
C ARG A 27 -13.99 2.00 25.43
N PHE A 28 -14.19 1.56 26.64
CA PHE A 28 -14.74 0.25 26.97
C PHE A 28 -16.14 0.40 27.58
N ARG A 29 -17.10 -0.33 27.05
CA ARG A 29 -18.46 -0.35 27.59
C ARG A 29 -19.08 -1.72 27.37
N ASP A 30 -19.23 -2.47 28.46
CA ASP A 30 -19.79 -3.83 28.45
C ASP A 30 -19.17 -4.72 27.34
N ASN A 31 -19.89 -4.95 26.27
CA ASN A 31 -19.47 -5.79 25.13
C ASN A 31 -19.00 -4.92 23.94
N SER A 32 -18.70 -3.66 24.13
CA SER A 32 -18.21 -2.76 23.08
C SER A 32 -16.88 -2.13 23.43
N GLN A 33 -16.05 -1.99 22.42
CA GLN A 33 -14.80 -1.23 22.49
C GLN A 33 -14.71 -0.33 21.26
N LEU A 34 -14.32 0.92 21.51
CA LEU A 34 -13.96 1.86 20.49
C LEU A 34 -12.56 2.38 20.82
N ALA A 35 -11.65 2.29 19.84
CA ALA A 35 -10.33 2.86 19.94
C ALA A 35 -10.11 3.85 18.80
N VAL A 36 -9.59 5.03 19.11
CA VAL A 36 -9.16 6.04 18.15
C VAL A 36 -7.69 6.30 18.39
N ILE A 37 -6.89 6.21 17.35
CA ILE A 37 -5.44 6.36 17.39
C ILE A 37 -5.05 7.41 16.36
N GLY A 38 -4.31 8.43 16.76
CA GLY A 38 -3.79 9.46 15.88
C GLY A 38 -2.30 9.66 16.08
N ASN A 39 -1.57 9.90 15.00
CA ASN A 39 -0.16 10.28 15.05
C ASN A 39 0.13 11.32 13.96
N LEU A 40 0.93 12.32 14.34
CA LEU A 40 1.43 13.36 13.46
C LEU A 40 2.86 13.67 13.84
N ASN A 41 3.81 13.46 12.94
CA ASN A 41 5.22 13.70 13.22
C ASN A 41 6.04 14.01 11.95
N ASN A 42 7.22 14.60 12.16
CA ASN A 42 8.26 14.77 11.15
C ASN A 42 9.62 14.21 11.62
N THR A 43 9.59 13.20 12.47
CA THR A 43 10.76 12.55 13.09
C THR A 43 11.18 11.28 12.37
N ASN A 44 10.69 11.04 11.15
CA ASN A 44 10.84 9.80 10.40
C ASN A 44 10.16 8.58 11.03
N ASN A 45 9.26 8.80 12.00
CA ASN A 45 8.42 7.75 12.55
C ASN A 45 7.18 7.53 11.66
N GLN A 46 6.90 6.31 11.23
CA GLN A 46 5.79 6.02 10.31
C GLN A 46 4.46 5.70 11.01
N GLY A 47 4.30 6.05 12.27
CA GLY A 47 3.00 6.05 12.93
C GLY A 47 2.72 4.82 13.81
N PHE A 48 1.83 3.93 13.45
CA PHE A 48 1.23 2.93 14.34
C PHE A 48 2.17 1.86 14.95
N SER A 49 3.42 1.72 14.51
CA SER A 49 4.31 0.62 14.89
C SER A 49 4.64 0.54 16.38
N GLU A 50 4.69 1.67 17.08
CA GLU A 50 5.01 1.71 18.52
C GLU A 50 3.78 1.51 19.42
N MET A 51 2.57 1.71 18.89
CA MET A 51 1.32 1.60 19.65
C MET A 51 0.62 0.24 19.52
N GLN A 52 1.00 -0.58 18.56
CA GLN A 52 0.38 -1.89 18.29
C GLN A 52 1.24 -3.03 18.80
N GLY A 53 1.84 -3.05 19.92
CA GLY A 53 2.54 -4.24 20.47
C GLY A 53 3.07 -5.21 19.42
N GLU A 54 4.05 -5.98 19.64
CA GLU A 54 4.86 -6.89 18.80
C GLU A 54 4.28 -7.55 17.51
N SER A 55 3.05 -7.25 17.10
CA SER A 55 2.40 -7.86 15.90
C SER A 55 2.64 -7.11 14.60
N ALA A 56 3.31 -5.98 14.59
CA ALA A 56 3.67 -5.24 13.38
C ALA A 56 5.06 -5.65 12.87
N SER A 57 5.21 -6.89 12.44
CA SER A 57 6.45 -7.46 11.90
C SER A 57 6.79 -7.00 10.47
N SER A 58 6.50 -5.76 10.11
CA SER A 58 6.95 -5.18 8.83
C SER A 58 7.67 -3.84 8.99
N SER A 59 8.25 -3.57 10.13
CA SER A 59 9.19 -2.46 10.26
C SER A 59 10.55 -2.87 9.65
N GLY A 60 10.63 -2.83 8.32
CA GLY A 60 11.91 -2.67 7.68
C GLY A 60 12.60 -1.47 8.34
N ASN A 61 13.84 -1.64 8.76
CA ASN A 61 14.70 -0.70 9.46
C ASN A 61 14.38 0.78 9.23
N LEU A 62 13.55 1.38 10.10
CA LEU A 62 13.19 2.80 10.07
C LEU A 62 14.42 3.73 10.19
N ARG A 63 15.49 3.22 10.76
CA ARG A 63 16.77 3.94 10.94
C ARG A 63 17.57 4.15 9.66
N THR A 64 17.23 3.47 8.56
CA THR A 64 17.96 3.56 7.29
C THR A 64 17.24 4.35 6.20
N GLN A 65 16.07 4.92 6.49
CA GLN A 65 15.38 5.77 5.52
C GLN A 65 16.14 7.09 5.34
N LYS A 66 16.63 7.30 4.11
CA LYS A 66 17.26 8.57 3.73
C LYS A 66 16.19 9.64 3.58
N GLY A 67 16.53 10.88 3.95
CA GLY A 67 15.66 12.03 3.80
C GLY A 67 14.80 12.33 5.04
N LEU A 68 13.94 13.31 4.89
CA LEU A 68 13.00 13.79 5.89
C LEU A 68 11.60 13.32 5.56
N THR A 69 10.98 12.58 6.47
CA THR A 69 9.61 12.09 6.33
C THR A 69 8.70 12.76 7.35
N THR A 70 7.64 13.37 6.85
CA THR A 70 6.49 13.80 7.65
C THR A 70 5.41 12.73 7.54
N SER A 71 4.88 12.28 8.66
CA SER A 71 3.87 11.24 8.74
C SER A 71 2.62 11.73 9.44
N ARG A 72 1.47 11.33 8.93
CA ARG A 72 0.14 11.56 9.51
C ARG A 72 -0.64 10.25 9.48
N SER A 73 -1.22 9.87 10.59
CA SER A 73 -2.02 8.66 10.64
C SER A 73 -3.21 8.79 11.58
N LEU A 74 -4.31 8.16 11.19
CA LEU A 74 -5.54 8.08 11.95
C LEU A 74 -6.09 6.66 11.86
N GLY A 75 -6.37 6.06 13.00
CA GLY A 75 -6.97 4.73 13.10
C GLY A 75 -8.21 4.74 13.97
N VAL A 76 -9.23 4.02 13.54
CA VAL A 76 -10.44 3.79 14.31
C VAL A 76 -10.73 2.29 14.33
N ASN A 77 -10.78 1.72 15.52
CA ASN A 77 -11.16 0.34 15.75
C ASN A 77 -12.47 0.31 16.55
N ALA A 78 -13.45 -0.41 16.07
CA ALA A 78 -14.71 -0.58 16.77
C ALA A 78 -15.06 -2.07 16.85
N THR A 79 -15.44 -2.52 18.06
CA THR A 79 -15.94 -3.86 18.28
C THR A 79 -17.22 -3.80 19.10
N HIS A 80 -18.17 -4.64 18.74
CA HIS A 80 -19.37 -4.82 19.53
C HIS A 80 -19.90 -6.25 19.39
N ASP A 81 -20.20 -6.87 20.55
CA ASP A 81 -20.74 -8.21 20.62
C ASP A 81 -22.18 -8.14 21.19
N TRP A 82 -23.18 -8.35 20.31
CA TRP A 82 -24.57 -8.61 20.71
C TRP A 82 -24.76 -10.10 20.96
N LYS A 83 -25.89 -10.46 21.49
CA LYS A 83 -26.22 -11.91 21.75
C LYS A 83 -26.10 -12.79 20.50
N ARG A 84 -26.43 -12.25 19.33
CA ARG A 84 -26.46 -13.02 18.06
C ARG A 84 -25.56 -12.44 16.98
N VAL A 85 -25.02 -11.24 17.19
CA VAL A 85 -24.22 -10.54 16.19
C VAL A 85 -22.90 -10.12 16.83
N LYS A 86 -21.80 -10.44 16.17
CA LYS A 86 -20.48 -9.88 16.49
C LYS A 86 -20.04 -8.99 15.34
N PHE A 87 -19.69 -7.76 15.68
CA PHE A 87 -19.20 -6.79 14.74
C PHE A 87 -17.82 -6.31 15.15
N ARG A 88 -16.91 -6.23 14.19
CA ARG A 88 -15.57 -5.64 14.35
C ARG A 88 -15.27 -4.84 13.12
N SER A 89 -14.68 -3.66 13.28
CA SER A 89 -14.21 -2.84 12.19
C SER A 89 -12.89 -2.20 12.54
N ASN A 90 -12.09 -1.99 11.53
CA ASN A 90 -10.83 -1.29 11.58
C ASN A 90 -10.74 -0.39 10.35
N ILE A 91 -10.54 0.90 10.56
CA ILE A 91 -10.29 1.88 9.51
C ILE A 91 -8.98 2.57 9.86
N GLN A 92 -8.04 2.58 8.93
CA GLN A 92 -6.73 3.19 9.11
C GLN A 92 -6.40 4.03 7.88
N TYR A 93 -6.05 5.28 8.12
CA TYR A 93 -5.45 6.17 7.15
C TYR A 93 -4.01 6.44 7.54
N MET A 94 -3.11 6.44 6.56
CA MET A 94 -1.72 6.81 6.72
C MET A 94 -1.26 7.61 5.52
N GLY A 95 -0.80 8.84 5.78
CA GLY A 95 -0.16 9.70 4.81
C GLY A 95 1.30 9.93 5.19
N THR A 96 2.19 9.91 4.19
CA THR A 96 3.60 10.24 4.35
C THR A 96 4.05 11.18 3.24
N ASP A 97 4.87 12.17 3.57
CA ASP A 97 5.54 13.06 2.62
C ASP A 97 7.04 13.01 2.91
N ARG A 98 7.83 12.55 1.96
CA ARG A 98 9.28 12.38 2.08
C ARG A 98 10.01 13.28 1.11
N LEU A 99 10.97 14.02 1.66
CA LEU A 99 11.95 14.81 0.92
C LEU A 99 13.33 14.17 1.06
N GLU A 100 14.01 13.98 -0.05
CA GLU A 100 15.33 13.38 -0.08
C GLU A 100 16.24 14.15 -1.04
N ASP A 101 17.32 14.70 -0.51
CA ASP A 101 18.44 15.23 -1.27
C ASP A 101 19.57 14.23 -1.22
N SER A 102 20.13 13.92 -2.38
CA SER A 102 21.22 12.97 -2.52
C SER A 102 22.37 13.54 -3.33
N ARG A 103 23.60 13.24 -2.91
CA ARG A 103 24.81 13.43 -3.69
C ARG A 103 25.58 12.13 -3.70
N THR A 104 25.95 11.67 -4.88
CA THR A 104 26.67 10.42 -5.07
C THR A 104 27.86 10.68 -5.99
N THR A 105 29.03 10.21 -5.59
CA THR A 105 30.24 10.19 -6.43
C THR A 105 30.62 8.72 -6.59
N VAL A 106 30.79 8.29 -7.82
CA VAL A 106 31.24 6.94 -8.18
C VAL A 106 32.54 7.03 -8.93
N ASP A 107 33.60 6.50 -8.33
CA ASP A 107 34.92 6.40 -8.94
C ASP A 107 35.14 5.00 -9.50
N ASN A 108 35.33 4.88 -10.80
CA ASN A 108 35.66 3.62 -11.45
C ASN A 108 37.12 3.62 -11.90
N TYR A 109 37.90 2.68 -11.43
CA TYR A 109 39.28 2.47 -11.81
C TYR A 109 39.38 1.26 -12.75
N LEU A 110 39.47 1.52 -14.05
CA LEU A 110 39.74 0.50 -15.08
C LEU A 110 41.17 0.60 -15.50
N ARG A 111 42.00 -0.39 -15.20
CA ARG A 111 43.44 -0.58 -15.46
C ARG A 111 44.28 0.57 -16.05
N LYS A 112 43.72 1.42 -16.92
CA LYS A 112 44.39 2.59 -17.55
C LYS A 112 43.55 3.84 -17.56
N ASP A 113 42.24 3.76 -17.32
CA ASP A 113 41.34 4.89 -17.42
C ASP A 113 40.61 5.08 -16.08
N LYS A 114 40.60 6.31 -15.61
CA LYS A 114 39.81 6.73 -14.45
C LYS A 114 38.51 7.37 -14.95
N SER A 115 37.38 6.92 -14.51
CA SER A 115 36.12 7.62 -14.73
C SER A 115 35.42 7.96 -13.41
N ILE A 116 34.97 9.20 -13.31
CA ILE A 116 34.22 9.70 -12.15
C ILE A 116 32.83 10.07 -12.64
N THR A 117 31.82 9.64 -11.88
CA THR A 117 30.44 10.07 -12.09
C THR A 117 29.96 10.76 -10.83
N GLU A 118 29.63 12.04 -10.95
CA GLU A 118 28.98 12.80 -9.87
C GLU A 118 27.51 12.98 -10.19
N SER A 119 26.65 12.72 -9.22
CA SER A 119 25.21 12.89 -9.37
C SER A 119 24.61 13.55 -8.14
N THR A 120 23.69 14.46 -8.37
CA THR A 120 22.82 15.06 -7.36
C THR A 120 21.38 14.76 -7.69
N GLY A 121 20.59 14.52 -6.69
CA GLY A 121 19.17 14.21 -6.84
C GLY A 121 18.34 14.91 -5.78
N HIS A 122 17.19 15.45 -6.19
CA HIS A 122 16.16 15.97 -5.32
C HIS A 122 14.87 15.18 -5.59
N ASN A 123 14.42 14.44 -4.58
CA ASN A 123 13.24 13.59 -4.69
C ASN A 123 12.20 14.01 -3.65
N ARG A 124 10.95 14.11 -4.08
CA ARG A 124 9.79 14.23 -3.21
C ARG A 124 8.85 13.07 -3.48
N GLN A 125 8.37 12.44 -2.42
CA GLN A 125 7.42 11.33 -2.52
C GLN A 125 6.32 11.48 -1.47
N GLY A 126 5.08 11.62 -1.93
CA GLY A 126 3.87 11.56 -1.13
C GLY A 126 3.21 10.19 -1.26
N ASN A 127 2.74 9.61 -0.16
CA ASN A 127 1.93 8.39 -0.16
C ASN A 127 0.74 8.60 0.76
N ASP A 128 -0.44 8.26 0.29
CA ASP A 128 -1.68 8.24 1.05
C ASP A 128 -2.31 6.85 0.95
N ASN A 129 -2.57 6.23 2.08
CA ASN A 129 -3.12 4.88 2.16
C ASN A 129 -4.32 4.87 3.09
N LEU A 130 -5.41 4.25 2.65
CA LEU A 130 -6.58 3.96 3.47
C LEU A 130 -6.86 2.47 3.44
N VAL A 131 -7.02 1.88 4.61
CA VAL A 131 -7.42 0.48 4.79
C VAL A 131 -8.67 0.46 5.66
N ALA A 132 -9.73 -0.16 5.17
CA ALA A 132 -10.96 -0.38 5.92
C ALA A 132 -11.33 -1.87 5.88
N ASN A 133 -11.47 -2.46 7.05
CA ASN A 133 -11.84 -3.85 7.21
C ASN A 133 -13.06 -3.94 8.12
N ALA A 134 -13.98 -4.85 7.82
CA ALA A 134 -15.04 -5.18 8.74
C ALA A 134 -15.22 -6.71 8.84
N PHE A 135 -15.75 -7.12 9.96
CA PHE A 135 -16.12 -8.49 10.24
C PHE A 135 -17.49 -8.49 10.90
N LEU A 136 -18.41 -9.21 10.30
CA LEU A 136 -19.75 -9.45 10.82
C LEU A 136 -19.96 -10.96 10.93
N GLU A 137 -20.24 -11.45 12.13
CA GLU A 137 -20.76 -12.80 12.38
C GLU A 137 -22.17 -12.67 12.91
N TRP A 138 -23.13 -13.20 12.19
CA TRP A 138 -24.52 -13.19 12.58
C TRP A 138 -25.05 -14.62 12.74
N LYS A 139 -25.37 -14.98 13.96
CA LYS A 139 -26.10 -16.22 14.29
C LYS A 139 -27.58 -15.98 14.07
N MET A 140 -28.06 -16.26 12.86
CA MET A 140 -29.47 -16.05 12.46
C MET A 140 -30.42 -16.86 13.34
N ASP A 141 -30.01 -18.09 13.59
CA ASP A 141 -30.66 -19.02 14.51
C ASP A 141 -29.63 -19.93 15.21
N SER A 142 -30.07 -20.99 15.92
CA SER A 142 -29.20 -21.92 16.64
C SER A 142 -28.33 -22.80 15.71
N VAL A 143 -28.64 -22.88 14.43
CA VAL A 143 -28.02 -23.77 13.45
C VAL A 143 -27.41 -23.02 12.24
N THR A 144 -27.83 -21.77 12.01
CA THR A 144 -27.43 -20.99 10.84
C THR A 144 -26.56 -19.80 11.25
N THR A 145 -25.40 -19.70 10.64
CA THR A 145 -24.45 -18.59 10.86
C THR A 145 -24.06 -17.97 9.53
N LEU A 146 -24.15 -16.65 9.47
CA LEU A 146 -23.65 -15.83 8.37
C LEU A 146 -22.38 -15.10 8.82
N ILE A 147 -21.34 -15.16 8.00
CA ILE A 147 -20.11 -14.40 8.19
C ILE A 147 -19.90 -13.52 6.97
N PHE A 148 -19.65 -12.24 7.19
CA PHE A 148 -19.34 -11.28 6.15
C PHE A 148 -18.06 -10.53 6.49
N ARG A 149 -17.09 -10.48 5.54
CA ARG A 149 -15.79 -9.85 5.73
C ARG A 149 -15.44 -9.00 4.51
N PRO A 150 -15.86 -7.74 4.46
CA PRO A 150 -15.37 -6.80 3.46
C PRO A 150 -14.01 -6.24 3.87
N GLN A 151 -13.16 -6.02 2.89
CA GLN A 151 -11.89 -5.33 3.03
C GLN A 151 -11.73 -4.38 1.85
N TYR A 152 -11.49 -3.11 2.14
CA TYR A 152 -11.20 -2.08 1.16
C TYR A 152 -9.84 -1.48 1.42
N ARG A 153 -9.07 -1.31 0.37
CA ARG A 153 -7.77 -0.62 0.40
C ARG A 153 -7.69 0.33 -0.76
N THR A 154 -7.19 1.53 -0.50
CA THR A 154 -6.81 2.46 -1.54
C THR A 154 -5.45 3.05 -1.22
N ALA A 155 -4.67 3.30 -2.25
CA ALA A 155 -3.37 3.92 -2.16
C ALA A 155 -3.20 4.95 -3.26
N ALA A 156 -2.64 6.10 -2.93
CA ALA A 156 -2.16 7.10 -3.87
C ALA A 156 -0.68 7.36 -3.60
N ASN A 157 0.09 7.48 -4.66
CA ASN A 157 1.52 7.78 -4.60
C ASN A 157 1.85 8.86 -5.62
N ASP A 158 2.41 9.95 -5.13
CA ASP A 158 2.92 11.06 -5.92
C ASP A 158 4.44 11.14 -5.76
N ARG A 159 5.16 11.08 -6.86
CA ARG A 159 6.61 11.22 -6.86
C ARG A 159 7.06 12.25 -7.86
N SER A 160 7.94 13.15 -7.42
CA SER A 160 8.69 14.06 -8.26
C SER A 160 10.18 13.84 -8.04
N SER A 161 10.94 13.79 -9.10
CA SER A 161 12.40 13.60 -9.05
C SER A 161 13.08 14.54 -10.04
N ASN A 162 14.11 15.23 -9.56
CA ASN A 162 15.02 16.03 -10.37
C ASN A 162 16.45 15.54 -10.12
N GLY A 163 17.22 15.36 -11.15
CA GLY A 163 18.59 14.88 -11.06
C GLY A 163 19.51 15.58 -12.02
N PHE A 164 20.73 15.79 -11.58
CA PHE A 164 21.84 16.28 -12.38
C PHE A 164 23.01 15.32 -12.23
N GLN A 165 23.67 14.98 -13.35
CA GLN A 165 24.78 14.05 -13.39
C GLN A 165 25.88 14.58 -14.32
N GLN A 166 27.11 14.48 -13.87
CA GLN A 166 28.32 14.76 -14.68
C GLN A 166 29.19 13.52 -14.75
N GLY A 167 29.67 13.21 -15.94
CA GLY A 167 30.59 12.11 -16.18
C GLY A 167 31.94 12.64 -16.64
N TRP A 168 33.00 12.27 -15.93
CA TRP A 168 34.38 12.67 -16.18
C TRP A 168 35.22 11.47 -16.60
N GLY A 169 36.15 11.64 -17.52
CA GLY A 169 37.13 10.62 -17.87
C GLY A 169 38.52 11.26 -17.96
N ASN A 170 39.50 10.76 -17.20
CA ASN A 170 40.84 11.30 -17.11
C ASN A 170 40.84 12.83 -16.88
N ASP A 171 40.02 13.28 -15.90
CA ASP A 171 39.83 14.68 -15.51
C ASP A 171 39.23 15.62 -16.61
N VAL A 172 38.67 15.05 -17.67
CA VAL A 172 37.94 15.78 -18.72
C VAL A 172 36.45 15.50 -18.58
N LEU A 173 35.60 16.54 -18.61
CA LEU A 173 34.16 16.42 -18.63
C LEU A 173 33.69 15.80 -19.95
N LEU A 174 33.08 14.61 -19.87
CA LEU A 174 32.60 13.84 -21.03
C LEU A 174 31.15 14.12 -21.37
N ASN A 175 30.31 14.18 -20.35
CA ASN A 175 28.87 14.39 -20.50
C ASN A 175 28.25 15.03 -19.26
N GLU A 176 27.12 15.69 -19.51
CA GLU A 176 26.21 16.18 -18.50
C GLU A 176 24.80 15.65 -18.79
N ARG A 177 24.07 15.30 -17.76
CA ARG A 177 22.71 14.85 -17.87
C ARG A 177 21.83 15.54 -16.84
N GLU A 178 20.80 16.20 -17.33
CA GLU A 178 19.68 16.67 -16.52
C GLU A 178 18.51 15.70 -16.68
N SER A 179 17.83 15.41 -15.61
CA SER A 179 16.65 14.56 -15.63
C SER A 179 15.58 15.08 -14.68
N SER A 180 14.35 15.05 -15.14
CA SER A 180 13.18 15.34 -14.32
C SER A 180 12.09 14.32 -14.61
N GLY A 181 11.32 13.98 -13.60
CA GLY A 181 10.23 13.03 -13.76
C GLY A 181 9.17 13.18 -12.69
N THR A 182 7.94 12.89 -13.07
CA THR A 182 6.82 12.80 -12.16
C THR A 182 6.14 11.44 -12.32
N THR A 183 5.66 10.90 -11.24
CA THR A 183 4.84 9.69 -11.24
C THR A 183 3.66 9.95 -10.33
N HIS A 184 2.47 9.77 -10.87
CA HIS A 184 1.22 9.74 -10.13
C HIS A 184 0.62 8.34 -10.24
N SER A 185 0.40 7.68 -9.12
CA SER A 185 -0.21 6.34 -9.09
C SER A 185 -1.37 6.34 -8.12
N SER A 186 -2.47 5.73 -8.54
CA SER A 186 -3.61 5.47 -7.67
C SER A 186 -4.06 4.03 -7.83
N SER A 187 -4.52 3.44 -6.76
CA SER A 187 -5.06 2.08 -6.80
C SER A 187 -6.13 1.89 -5.76
N TYR A 188 -7.09 1.02 -6.06
CA TYR A 188 -7.97 0.47 -5.04
C TYR A 188 -8.11 -1.04 -5.18
N ASN A 189 -8.40 -1.67 -4.07
CA ASN A 189 -8.69 -3.08 -3.99
C ASN A 189 -9.86 -3.29 -3.02
N LEU A 190 -10.91 -3.94 -3.50
CA LEU A 190 -12.06 -4.35 -2.69
C LEU A 190 -12.14 -5.87 -2.70
N THR A 191 -12.10 -6.47 -1.52
CA THR A 191 -12.36 -7.91 -1.37
C THR A 191 -13.51 -8.13 -0.39
N MET A 192 -14.37 -9.05 -0.71
CA MET A 192 -15.51 -9.42 0.13
C MET A 192 -15.60 -10.93 0.25
N MET A 193 -15.78 -11.42 1.47
CA MET A 193 -16.07 -12.81 1.74
C MET A 193 -17.42 -12.91 2.44
N LEU A 194 -18.32 -13.67 1.86
CA LEU A 194 -19.61 -14.04 2.45
C LEU A 194 -19.66 -15.55 2.65
N GLN A 195 -19.93 -15.99 3.86
CA GLN A 195 -20.07 -17.40 4.17
C GLN A 195 -21.38 -17.64 4.93
N LEU A 196 -22.22 -18.48 4.38
CA LEU A 196 -23.42 -18.98 5.03
C LEU A 196 -23.17 -20.45 5.40
N SER A 197 -23.29 -20.79 6.67
CA SER A 197 -23.15 -22.15 7.16
C SER A 197 -24.38 -22.57 7.94
N ARG A 198 -24.84 -23.80 7.72
CA ARG A 198 -25.98 -24.37 8.40
C ARG A 198 -25.70 -25.79 8.90
N LYS A 199 -25.94 -26.03 10.17
CA LYS A 199 -25.94 -27.36 10.77
C LYS A 199 -27.26 -28.05 10.44
N LEU A 200 -27.21 -29.23 9.81
CA LEU A 200 -28.36 -29.98 9.35
C LEU A 200 -28.78 -31.08 10.35
N SER A 201 -27.83 -31.54 11.16
CA SER A 201 -28.09 -32.50 12.20
C SER A 201 -27.20 -32.30 13.44
N ARG A 202 -27.60 -32.90 14.57
CA ARG A 202 -26.81 -32.90 15.81
C ARG A 202 -25.52 -33.73 15.69
N MET A 203 -25.48 -34.71 14.79
CA MET A 203 -24.33 -35.59 14.57
C MET A 203 -23.18 -34.94 13.79
N GLY A 204 -23.27 -33.63 13.40
CA GLY A 204 -22.22 -32.92 12.71
C GLY A 204 -22.43 -32.74 11.20
N ARG A 205 -23.56 -33.20 10.63
CA ARG A 205 -23.95 -32.91 9.26
C ARG A 205 -24.08 -31.40 9.08
N ASN A 206 -23.36 -30.85 8.14
CA ASN A 206 -23.38 -29.40 7.86
C ASN A 206 -23.19 -29.10 6.38
N ILE A 207 -23.69 -27.94 5.98
CA ILE A 207 -23.50 -27.36 4.66
C ILE A 207 -23.00 -25.94 4.82
N ALA A 208 -22.04 -25.53 4.01
CA ALA A 208 -21.52 -24.16 3.96
C ALA A 208 -21.36 -23.71 2.51
N LEU A 209 -21.90 -22.53 2.22
CA LEU A 209 -21.67 -21.81 0.97
C LEU A 209 -20.78 -20.62 1.28
N LYS A 210 -19.65 -20.53 0.59
CA LYS A 210 -18.71 -19.40 0.66
C LYS A 210 -18.61 -18.72 -0.69
N VAL A 211 -18.72 -17.41 -0.70
CA VAL A 211 -18.55 -16.54 -1.85
C VAL A 211 -17.43 -15.58 -1.54
N ASP A 212 -16.36 -15.63 -2.30
CA ASP A 212 -15.31 -14.65 -2.29
C ASP A 212 -15.44 -13.80 -3.57
N TYR A 213 -15.43 -12.49 -3.43
CA TYR A 213 -15.42 -11.53 -4.52
C TYR A 213 -14.28 -10.55 -4.34
N GLY A 214 -13.56 -10.25 -5.39
CA GLY A 214 -12.51 -9.25 -5.39
C GLY A 214 -12.52 -8.41 -6.67
N THR A 215 -12.28 -7.13 -6.54
CA THR A 215 -12.01 -6.22 -7.65
C THR A 215 -10.87 -5.29 -7.30
N ASN A 216 -10.07 -4.99 -8.29
CA ASN A 216 -8.94 -4.08 -8.18
C ASN A 216 -8.83 -3.21 -9.42
N GLU A 217 -8.38 -1.99 -9.20
CA GLU A 217 -7.99 -1.06 -10.26
C GLU A 217 -6.71 -0.36 -9.86
N SER A 218 -5.86 -0.11 -10.83
CA SER A 218 -4.61 0.64 -10.64
C SER A 218 -4.33 1.48 -11.87
N SER A 219 -3.96 2.72 -11.63
CA SER A 219 -3.61 3.71 -12.64
C SER A 219 -2.26 4.31 -12.29
N THR A 220 -1.36 4.37 -13.27
CA THR A 220 -0.06 5.04 -13.10
C THR A 220 0.22 5.91 -14.31
N ASP A 221 0.41 7.20 -14.06
CA ASP A 221 0.84 8.19 -15.03
C ASP A 221 2.27 8.60 -14.69
N ARG A 222 3.18 8.44 -15.65
CA ARG A 222 4.59 8.79 -15.48
C ARG A 222 5.04 9.69 -16.59
N THR A 223 5.72 10.79 -16.23
CA THR A 223 6.46 11.63 -17.17
C THR A 223 7.94 11.55 -16.90
N SER A 224 8.75 11.60 -17.93
CA SER A 224 10.21 11.56 -17.82
C SER A 224 10.85 12.40 -18.91
N LEU A 225 11.58 13.43 -18.51
CA LEU A 225 12.41 14.24 -19.37
C LEU A 225 13.86 14.04 -18.99
N SER A 226 14.71 13.73 -19.95
CA SER A 226 16.15 13.60 -19.76
C SER A 226 16.89 14.23 -20.93
N THR A 227 17.80 15.13 -20.63
CA THR A 227 18.68 15.78 -21.59
C THR A 227 20.10 15.39 -21.27
N THR A 228 20.82 14.79 -22.23
CA THR A 228 22.23 14.46 -22.10
C THR A 228 23.02 15.23 -23.15
N HIS A 229 24.02 15.96 -22.71
CA HIS A 229 24.97 16.65 -23.55
C HIS A 229 26.32 15.92 -23.54
N TYR A 230 26.81 15.55 -24.69
CA TYR A 230 28.11 14.91 -24.89
C TYR A 230 29.13 15.93 -25.43
N PHE A 231 30.14 16.25 -24.66
CA PHE A 231 31.13 17.31 -25.00
C PHE A 231 32.09 16.90 -26.11
N LYS A 232 32.38 15.60 -26.24
CA LYS A 232 33.32 15.10 -27.27
C LYS A 232 32.88 15.40 -28.70
N ASN A 233 31.59 15.33 -28.98
CA ASN A 233 31.02 15.53 -30.33
C ASN A 233 29.97 16.64 -30.38
N ASN A 234 29.82 17.37 -29.28
CA ASN A 234 28.81 18.41 -29.09
C ASN A 234 27.37 17.92 -29.39
N ALA A 235 27.10 16.63 -29.14
CA ALA A 235 25.80 16.04 -29.38
C ALA A 235 24.88 16.23 -28.17
N LYS A 236 23.61 16.49 -28.46
CA LYS A 236 22.54 16.61 -27.45
C LYS A 236 21.49 15.51 -27.67
N ASN A 237 21.28 14.70 -26.68
CA ASN A 237 20.22 13.68 -26.70
C ASN A 237 19.11 14.08 -25.73
N VAL A 238 17.88 14.22 -26.22
CA VAL A 238 16.69 14.56 -25.43
C VAL A 238 15.72 13.39 -25.51
N LYS A 239 15.37 12.86 -24.35
CA LYS A 239 14.35 11.82 -24.20
C LYS A 239 13.21 12.41 -23.39
N ASN A 240 12.02 12.54 -24.00
CA ASN A 240 10.82 13.01 -23.34
C ASN A 240 9.72 11.97 -23.54
N GLN A 241 9.27 11.35 -22.44
CA GLN A 241 8.32 10.26 -22.48
C GLN A 241 7.20 10.47 -21.49
N LYS A 242 5.99 10.07 -21.90
CA LYS A 242 4.83 9.88 -21.02
C LYS A 242 4.41 8.41 -21.08
N ILE A 243 4.19 7.81 -19.95
CA ILE A 243 3.75 6.41 -19.83
C ILE A 243 2.46 6.42 -19.01
N GLU A 244 1.45 5.76 -19.53
CA GLU A 244 0.18 5.53 -18.85
C GLU A 244 -0.03 4.03 -18.72
N ASP A 245 -0.08 3.56 -17.48
CA ASP A 245 -0.39 2.17 -17.16
C ASP A 245 -1.79 2.13 -16.52
N ARG A 246 -2.66 1.26 -17.03
CA ARG A 246 -4.00 1.01 -16.51
C ARG A 246 -4.15 -0.48 -16.28
N MET A 247 -4.58 -0.85 -15.10
CA MET A 247 -4.86 -2.23 -14.75
C MET A 247 -6.20 -2.31 -14.04
N GLU A 248 -7.06 -3.21 -14.48
CA GLU A 248 -8.33 -3.50 -13.84
C GLU A 248 -8.56 -5.01 -13.78
N GLY A 249 -9.23 -5.45 -12.76
CA GLY A 249 -9.51 -6.85 -12.64
C GLY A 249 -10.60 -7.16 -11.63
N TYR A 250 -11.23 -8.30 -11.83
CA TYR A 250 -12.13 -8.88 -10.84
C TYR A 250 -11.97 -10.39 -10.78
N ASN A 251 -12.27 -10.92 -9.63
CA ASN A 251 -12.33 -12.36 -9.42
C ASN A 251 -13.48 -12.71 -8.49
N TYR A 252 -14.09 -13.85 -8.74
CA TYR A 252 -15.01 -14.45 -7.80
C TYR A 252 -14.76 -15.94 -7.66
N ARG A 253 -15.01 -16.42 -6.45
CA ARG A 253 -14.94 -17.84 -6.12
C ARG A 253 -16.19 -18.23 -5.36
N LEU A 254 -16.85 -19.27 -5.84
CA LEU A 254 -17.96 -19.94 -5.16
C LEU A 254 -17.43 -21.27 -4.61
N GLN A 255 -17.68 -21.56 -3.35
CA GLN A 255 -17.27 -22.80 -2.71
C GLN A 255 -18.44 -23.36 -1.91
N LEU A 256 -18.83 -24.58 -2.24
CA LEU A 256 -19.81 -25.37 -1.51
C LEU A 256 -19.07 -26.47 -0.76
N VAL A 257 -19.35 -26.58 0.53
CA VAL A 257 -18.81 -27.63 1.39
C VAL A 257 -19.98 -28.34 2.06
N TYR A 258 -20.02 -29.67 1.93
CA TYR A 258 -20.97 -30.52 2.61
C TYR A 258 -20.21 -31.56 3.42
N VAL A 259 -20.62 -31.75 4.69
CA VAL A 259 -20.03 -32.72 5.59
C VAL A 259 -21.12 -33.70 6.01
N GLU A 260 -20.89 -34.98 5.74
CA GLU A 260 -21.73 -36.10 6.17
C GLU A 260 -21.00 -36.89 7.27
N PRO A 261 -21.58 -36.99 8.47
CA PRO A 261 -21.07 -37.88 9.50
C PRO A 261 -21.38 -39.34 9.14
N LEU A 262 -20.36 -40.19 9.20
CA LEU A 262 -20.47 -41.62 8.99
C LEU A 262 -20.39 -42.36 10.36
N PRO A 263 -20.80 -43.64 10.44
CA PRO A 263 -20.59 -44.45 11.62
C PRO A 263 -19.10 -44.48 12.03
N TRP A 264 -18.80 -44.77 13.31
CA TRP A 264 -17.45 -44.94 13.84
C TRP A 264 -16.63 -43.66 13.88
N PHE A 265 -17.30 -42.50 14.11
CA PHE A 265 -16.63 -41.19 14.19
C PHE A 265 -15.90 -40.72 12.90
N HIS A 266 -16.27 -41.29 11.76
CA HIS A 266 -15.76 -40.84 10.47
C HIS A 266 -16.60 -39.72 9.90
N PHE A 267 -15.99 -38.86 9.08
CA PHE A 267 -16.67 -37.77 8.37
C PHE A 267 -16.27 -37.82 6.90
N LEU A 268 -17.25 -37.72 6.04
CA LEU A 268 -17.07 -37.56 4.60
C LEU A 268 -17.30 -36.11 4.24
N GLN A 269 -16.32 -35.45 3.60
CA GLN A 269 -16.43 -34.06 3.20
C GLN A 269 -16.39 -33.97 1.68
N PHE A 270 -17.43 -33.41 1.12
CA PHE A 270 -17.50 -33.02 -0.28
C PHE A 270 -17.23 -31.53 -0.39
N ARG A 271 -16.34 -31.16 -1.31
CA ARG A 271 -16.02 -29.77 -1.61
C ARG A 271 -16.07 -29.56 -3.11
N TYR A 272 -16.91 -28.62 -3.53
CA TYR A 272 -16.94 -28.10 -4.89
C TYR A 272 -16.52 -26.65 -4.88
N SER A 273 -15.66 -26.23 -5.82
CA SER A 273 -15.25 -24.83 -5.96
C SER A 273 -15.21 -24.45 -7.42
N TYR A 274 -15.79 -23.29 -7.73
CA TYR A 274 -15.71 -22.62 -9.01
C TYR A 274 -15.04 -21.27 -8.82
N GLN A 275 -14.08 -20.94 -9.68
CA GLN A 275 -13.38 -19.67 -9.65
C GLN A 275 -13.31 -19.09 -11.07
N HIS A 276 -13.56 -17.80 -11.16
CA HIS A 276 -13.37 -17.01 -12.36
C HIS A 276 -12.54 -15.78 -12.05
N ARG A 277 -11.62 -15.43 -12.95
CA ARG A 277 -10.74 -14.28 -12.81
C ARG A 277 -10.52 -13.62 -14.16
N VAL A 278 -10.63 -12.30 -14.17
CA VAL A 278 -10.32 -11.45 -15.32
C VAL A 278 -9.35 -10.38 -14.86
N ASN A 279 -8.29 -10.17 -15.62
CA ASN A 279 -7.37 -9.06 -15.45
C ASN A 279 -7.09 -8.47 -16.83
N ASN A 280 -7.26 -7.18 -16.94
CA ASN A 280 -6.92 -6.38 -18.11
C ASN A 280 -5.76 -5.46 -17.71
N SER A 281 -4.82 -5.29 -18.61
CA SER A 281 -3.68 -4.39 -18.40
C SER A 281 -3.34 -3.73 -19.73
N ASP A 282 -3.41 -2.41 -19.74
CA ASP A 282 -3.10 -1.59 -20.89
C ASP A 282 -1.93 -0.66 -20.55
N ARG A 283 -0.99 -0.58 -21.46
CA ARG A 283 0.16 0.30 -21.33
C ARG A 283 0.32 1.15 -22.57
N PHE A 284 0.30 2.45 -22.40
CA PHE A 284 0.53 3.43 -23.44
C PHE A 284 1.83 4.15 -23.20
N VAL A 285 2.70 4.20 -24.20
CA VAL A 285 3.98 4.91 -24.17
C VAL A 285 3.98 5.97 -25.25
N TYR A 286 4.15 7.21 -24.84
CA TYR A 286 4.22 8.36 -25.72
C TYR A 286 5.63 8.91 -25.70
N ASN A 287 6.23 9.06 -26.89
CA ASN A 287 7.47 9.80 -27.06
C ASN A 287 7.15 11.17 -27.65
N TRP A 288 7.71 12.22 -27.06
CA TRP A 288 7.56 13.56 -27.63
C TRP A 288 8.37 13.67 -28.91
N ASN A 289 7.68 13.97 -30.01
CA ASN A 289 8.29 14.31 -31.30
C ASN A 289 7.94 15.76 -31.63
N LYS A 290 8.94 16.57 -32.01
CA LYS A 290 8.76 17.97 -32.34
C LYS A 290 7.83 18.21 -33.54
N GLU A 291 7.74 17.24 -34.47
CA GLU A 291 6.94 17.38 -35.70
C GLU A 291 5.50 16.91 -35.55
N LEU A 292 5.23 15.98 -34.60
CA LEU A 292 3.93 15.32 -34.41
C LEU A 292 3.25 15.64 -33.09
N GLU A 293 3.85 16.58 -32.33
CA GLU A 293 3.44 16.94 -30.96
C GLU A 293 3.38 15.78 -29.96
N LEU A 294 3.03 14.56 -30.38
CA LEU A 294 3.09 13.32 -29.59
C LEU A 294 3.05 12.08 -30.49
N SER A 295 3.94 11.12 -30.31
CA SER A 295 3.90 9.81 -30.98
C SER A 295 3.55 8.71 -29.99
N LEU A 296 2.47 7.98 -30.24
CA LEU A 296 2.01 6.84 -29.43
C LEU A 296 2.70 5.56 -29.90
N ILE A 297 3.31 4.84 -28.98
CA ILE A 297 3.74 3.45 -29.17
C ILE A 297 2.90 2.62 -28.20
N HIS A 298 1.90 1.90 -28.72
CA HIS A 298 1.12 0.93 -27.92
C HIS A 298 1.94 -0.36 -27.76
N ILE A 299 2.08 -0.85 -26.54
CA ILE A 299 2.75 -2.12 -26.21
C ILE A 299 1.76 -3.03 -25.47
#